data_2727ad5a419cd2b0b93c30dc15332817
#
_entry.id   2727ad5a419cd2b0b93c30dc15332817
#
_cell.length_a   1.000
_cell.length_b   1.000
_cell.length_c   1.000
_cell.angle_alpha   90.00
_cell.angle_beta   90.00
_cell.angle_gamma   90.00
#
_symmetry.space_group_name_H-M   'P 1'
#
loop_
_entity.id
_entity.type
_entity.pdbx_description
1 polymer ?
#
loop_
_entity_poly.entity_id
_entity_poly.type
_entity_poly.pdbx_seq_one_letter_code
_entity_poly.pdbx_strand_id
1 'polypeptide(L)'
;MEWDDFYERAENWSKSTLSQRISSLKTIGEAWEIYEIAELSKDQEVNAKLIKKAMSLGAKFPFEEIMSFEGLVPKETICQMIDYALNHGESITVDEILGFEGIVDQDTLDMLLHSMVNRKISLNAEELLELEGVASKSVIDRAALASKRQFSGEDMGDLEDVLSPRVHRELCEKNAFYEVEGEYKKLAKAPAKRTSKASVNKSKNLYVDSYSDSNTEGEVMGISMGAILVALITLPFTLLFKILRVVAFLGLFRGKKTEEFNIGDPVLVRYRNTEGRIIDINGSHYMVSMYDGGKVDSYQAYELKRI
;
A
#
# COMPACT_ATOMS: atom_id res chain seq x y z
N MET A 1 0.25 19.21 32.30
CA MET A 1 1.61 18.73 32.06
C MET A 1 1.88 18.94 30.58
N GLU A 2 3.00 19.52 30.23
CA GLU A 2 3.43 19.64 28.84
C GLU A 2 3.98 18.30 28.35
N TRP A 3 4.00 18.10 27.01
CA TRP A 3 4.40 16.82 26.42
C TRP A 3 5.86 16.44 26.74
N ASP A 4 6.79 17.39 26.60
CA ASP A 4 8.21 17.13 26.83
C ASP A 4 8.49 16.60 28.25
N ASP A 5 7.88 17.25 29.27
CA ASP A 5 7.95 16.77 30.65
C ASP A 5 7.34 15.36 30.86
N PHE A 6 6.30 15.04 30.05
CA PHE A 6 5.65 13.72 30.10
C PHE A 6 6.55 12.68 29.45
N TYR A 7 7.03 12.96 28.24
CA TYR A 7 7.84 12.05 27.44
C TYR A 7 9.14 11.65 28.15
N GLU A 8 9.91 12.63 28.65
CA GLU A 8 11.16 12.36 29.38
C GLU A 8 11.01 11.51 30.64
N ARG A 9 9.84 11.52 31.24
CA ARG A 9 9.60 10.81 32.53
C ARG A 9 8.81 9.52 32.38
N ALA A 10 8.18 9.31 31.24
CA ALA A 10 7.26 8.19 31.02
C ALA A 10 7.91 6.84 31.27
N GLU A 11 9.18 6.67 30.87
CA GLU A 11 9.97 5.45 31.07
C GLU A 11 10.06 5.00 32.53
N ASN A 12 10.04 5.96 33.47
CA ASN A 12 10.19 5.70 34.89
C ASN A 12 8.86 5.52 35.62
N TRP A 13 7.72 5.57 34.92
CA TRP A 13 6.42 5.48 35.56
C TRP A 13 5.82 4.07 35.53
N SER A 14 5.11 3.73 36.60
CA SER A 14 4.22 2.57 36.58
C SER A 14 3.06 2.81 35.64
N LYS A 15 2.42 1.74 35.13
CA LYS A 15 1.23 1.81 34.27
C LYS A 15 0.11 2.67 34.86
N SER A 16 -0.14 2.54 36.17
CA SER A 16 -1.15 3.34 36.87
C SER A 16 -0.82 4.82 36.89
N THR A 17 0.44 5.15 37.14
CA THR A 17 0.94 6.53 37.10
C THR A 17 0.85 7.09 35.68
N LEU A 18 1.27 6.33 34.67
CA LEU A 18 1.18 6.71 33.27
C LEU A 18 -0.27 7.02 32.89
N SER A 19 -1.20 6.11 33.18
CA SER A 19 -2.63 6.31 32.91
C SER A 19 -3.22 7.54 33.57
N GLN A 20 -2.79 7.86 34.79
CA GLN A 20 -3.21 9.08 35.50
C GLN A 20 -2.64 10.35 34.86
N ARG A 21 -1.36 10.32 34.47
CA ARG A 21 -0.66 11.46 33.88
C ARG A 21 -1.16 11.79 32.49
N ILE A 22 -1.53 10.80 31.66
CA ILE A 22 -2.16 11.02 30.36
C ILE A 22 -3.35 11.98 30.46
N SER A 23 -4.19 11.82 31.49
CA SER A 23 -5.35 12.70 31.68
C SER A 23 -5.00 14.16 31.92
N SER A 24 -3.80 14.46 32.41
CA SER A 24 -3.32 15.81 32.74
C SER A 24 -2.55 16.48 31.60
N LEU A 25 -2.34 15.80 30.44
CA LEU A 25 -1.66 16.36 29.30
C LEU A 25 -2.41 17.58 28.74
N LYS A 26 -1.67 18.64 28.43
CA LYS A 26 -2.16 19.88 27.81
C LYS A 26 -1.67 20.05 26.39
N THR A 27 -0.50 19.53 26.10
CA THR A 27 0.12 19.47 24.77
C THR A 27 0.38 18.01 24.41
N ILE A 28 0.69 17.76 23.15
CA ILE A 28 0.97 16.43 22.64
C ILE A 28 2.13 16.52 21.65
N GLY A 29 2.92 15.45 21.59
CA GLY A 29 4.01 15.31 20.64
C GLY A 29 3.58 14.75 19.29
N GLU A 30 4.56 14.40 18.48
CA GLU A 30 4.35 13.78 17.18
C GLU A 30 3.94 12.30 17.33
N ALA A 31 3.35 11.71 16.29
CA ALA A 31 2.82 10.34 16.33
C ALA A 31 3.89 9.30 16.69
N TRP A 32 5.13 9.48 16.20
CA TRP A 32 6.24 8.58 16.54
C TRP A 32 6.63 8.60 18.03
N GLU A 33 6.56 9.77 18.71
CA GLU A 33 6.81 9.87 20.16
C GLU A 33 5.70 9.18 20.95
N ILE A 34 4.45 9.33 20.49
CA ILE A 34 3.29 8.65 21.07
C ILE A 34 3.43 7.13 20.91
N TYR A 35 3.93 6.68 19.77
CA TYR A 35 4.22 5.27 19.51
C TYR A 35 5.28 4.73 20.49
N GLU A 36 6.37 5.44 20.71
CA GLU A 36 7.41 5.02 21.67
C GLU A 36 6.86 4.86 23.09
N ILE A 37 6.00 5.79 23.54
CA ILE A 37 5.33 5.65 24.84
C ILE A 37 4.41 4.43 24.87
N ALA A 38 3.70 4.14 23.77
CA ALA A 38 2.84 2.98 23.66
C ALA A 38 3.64 1.67 23.72
N GLU A 39 4.81 1.62 23.09
CA GLU A 39 5.74 0.47 23.19
C GLU A 39 6.28 0.27 24.62
N LEU A 40 6.61 1.34 25.31
CA LEU A 40 7.05 1.28 26.71
C LEU A 40 5.95 0.76 27.63
N SER A 41 4.73 1.25 27.45
CA SER A 41 3.59 0.86 28.29
C SER A 41 3.23 -0.62 28.14
N LYS A 42 3.20 -1.16 26.91
CA LYS A 42 2.75 -2.51 26.55
C LYS A 42 1.36 -2.87 27.07
N ASP A 43 0.54 -1.86 27.37
CA ASP A 43 -0.81 -2.02 27.92
C ASP A 43 -1.80 -1.35 26.96
N GLN A 44 -2.62 -2.17 26.29
CA GLN A 44 -3.51 -1.69 25.24
C GLN A 44 -4.55 -0.67 25.76
N GLU A 45 -5.02 -0.80 27.00
CA GLU A 45 -6.00 0.14 27.55
C GLU A 45 -5.36 1.51 27.87
N VAL A 46 -4.15 1.49 28.43
CA VAL A 46 -3.37 2.72 28.67
C VAL A 46 -3.02 3.40 27.35
N ASN A 47 -2.61 2.63 26.35
CA ASN A 47 -2.29 3.12 25.03
C ASN A 47 -3.51 3.70 24.31
N ALA A 48 -4.67 3.03 24.36
CA ALA A 48 -5.91 3.55 23.83
C ALA A 48 -6.30 4.90 24.48
N LYS A 49 -6.06 5.03 25.79
CA LYS A 49 -6.30 6.28 26.52
C LYS A 49 -5.34 7.38 26.05
N LEU A 50 -4.07 7.04 25.82
CA LEU A 50 -3.07 7.96 25.28
C LEU A 50 -3.47 8.45 23.89
N ILE A 51 -3.83 7.54 22.98
CA ILE A 51 -4.27 7.86 21.62
C ILE A 51 -5.51 8.78 21.65
N LYS A 52 -6.54 8.43 22.45
CA LYS A 52 -7.74 9.27 22.58
C LYS A 52 -7.41 10.67 23.08
N LYS A 53 -6.49 10.77 24.03
CA LYS A 53 -6.02 12.05 24.53
C LYS A 53 -5.24 12.82 23.47
N ALA A 54 -4.36 12.15 22.72
CA ALA A 54 -3.60 12.71 21.63
C ALA A 54 -4.51 13.28 20.53
N MET A 55 -5.50 12.52 20.06
CA MET A 55 -6.50 13.01 19.12
C MET A 55 -7.26 14.22 19.64
N SER A 56 -7.63 14.24 20.93
CA SER A 56 -8.32 15.39 21.55
C SER A 56 -7.46 16.66 21.64
N LEU A 57 -6.15 16.52 21.59
CA LEU A 57 -5.18 17.61 21.59
C LEU A 57 -4.69 17.98 20.19
N GLY A 58 -5.21 17.32 19.14
CA GLY A 58 -4.93 17.64 17.74
C GLY A 58 -3.68 16.97 17.17
N ALA A 59 -3.24 15.84 17.76
CA ALA A 59 -2.15 15.04 17.18
C ALA A 59 -2.48 14.64 15.75
N LYS A 60 -1.49 14.62 14.86
CA LYS A 60 -1.63 14.09 13.51
C LYS A 60 -1.12 12.65 13.46
N PHE A 61 -1.90 11.80 12.84
CA PHE A 61 -1.57 10.40 12.64
C PHE A 61 -1.61 10.06 11.14
N PRO A 62 -0.46 10.08 10.42
CA PRO A 62 -0.35 9.53 9.08
C PRO A 62 -0.72 8.05 9.07
N PHE A 63 -1.30 7.56 7.96
CA PHE A 63 -1.77 6.17 7.89
C PHE A 63 -0.66 5.15 8.12
N GLU A 64 0.54 5.37 7.57
CA GLU A 64 1.72 4.52 7.81
C GLU A 64 2.09 4.43 9.30
N GLU A 65 1.90 5.51 10.07
CA GLU A 65 2.16 5.49 11.51
C GLU A 65 1.02 4.82 12.29
N ILE A 66 -0.25 4.93 11.81
CA ILE A 66 -1.39 4.23 12.42
C ILE A 66 -1.19 2.72 12.39
N MET A 67 -0.71 2.17 11.28
CA MET A 67 -0.41 0.73 11.14
C MET A 67 0.60 0.24 12.19
N SER A 68 1.55 1.08 12.59
CA SER A 68 2.56 0.73 13.59
C SER A 68 1.96 0.44 14.98
N PHE A 69 0.75 0.92 15.27
CA PHE A 69 0.07 0.65 16.54
C PHE A 69 -0.62 -0.72 16.60
N GLU A 70 -0.50 -1.55 15.57
CA GLU A 70 -1.00 -2.92 15.59
C GLU A 70 -0.46 -3.69 16.81
N GLY A 71 -1.35 -4.35 17.54
CA GLY A 71 -1.00 -5.09 18.77
C GLY A 71 -0.71 -4.21 19.99
N LEU A 72 -0.46 -2.91 19.82
CA LEU A 72 -0.22 -1.96 20.93
C LEU A 72 -1.51 -1.32 21.45
N VAL A 73 -2.55 -1.24 20.62
CA VAL A 73 -3.87 -0.72 20.99
C VAL A 73 -4.97 -1.71 20.56
N PRO A 74 -6.18 -1.62 21.13
CA PRO A 74 -7.33 -2.37 20.62
C PRO A 74 -7.67 -1.96 19.18
N LYS A 75 -8.18 -2.92 18.39
CA LYS A 75 -8.60 -2.73 17.00
C LYS A 75 -9.53 -1.54 16.82
N GLU A 76 -10.48 -1.37 17.72
CA GLU A 76 -11.43 -0.25 17.73
C GLU A 76 -10.73 1.11 17.86
N THR A 77 -9.56 1.15 18.51
CA THR A 77 -8.76 2.37 18.62
C THR A 77 -8.08 2.68 17.29
N ILE A 78 -7.59 1.67 16.58
CA ILE A 78 -7.03 1.84 15.21
C ILE A 78 -8.11 2.40 14.28
N CYS A 79 -9.33 1.82 14.29
CA CYS A 79 -10.44 2.34 13.49
C CYS A 79 -10.76 3.81 13.84
N GLN A 80 -10.73 4.19 15.13
CA GLN A 80 -10.91 5.59 15.55
C GLN A 80 -9.79 6.52 15.06
N MET A 81 -8.54 6.04 15.03
CA MET A 81 -7.42 6.81 14.47
C MET A 81 -7.58 7.02 12.97
N ILE A 82 -8.01 5.99 12.25
CA ILE A 82 -8.31 6.06 10.80
C ILE A 82 -9.41 7.10 10.53
N ASP A 83 -10.55 7.00 11.23
CA ASP A 83 -11.63 7.97 11.12
C ASP A 83 -11.16 9.39 11.40
N TYR A 84 -10.36 9.54 12.45
CA TYR A 84 -9.78 10.82 12.83
C TYR A 84 -8.88 11.39 11.73
N ALA A 85 -7.96 10.59 11.18
CA ALA A 85 -7.05 11.00 10.10
C ALA A 85 -7.82 11.44 8.84
N LEU A 86 -8.83 10.65 8.41
CA LEU A 86 -9.69 10.98 7.28
C LEU A 86 -10.42 12.31 7.48
N ASN A 87 -10.97 12.54 8.69
CA ASN A 87 -11.70 13.78 9.03
C ASN A 87 -10.78 15.01 9.11
N HIS A 88 -9.47 14.81 9.35
CA HIS A 88 -8.46 15.88 9.37
C HIS A 88 -7.75 16.07 8.02
N GLY A 89 -8.23 15.41 6.98
CA GLY A 89 -7.81 15.68 5.61
C GLY A 89 -6.66 14.82 5.11
N GLU A 90 -6.18 13.85 5.90
CA GLU A 90 -5.18 12.89 5.43
C GLU A 90 -5.73 12.14 4.20
N SER A 91 -4.87 11.96 3.21
CA SER A 91 -5.19 11.20 1.99
C SER A 91 -4.58 9.81 2.10
N ILE A 92 -5.34 8.81 1.69
CA ILE A 92 -4.89 7.42 1.69
C ILE A 92 -4.54 6.96 0.28
N THR A 93 -3.59 6.05 0.15
CA THR A 93 -3.17 5.35 -1.06
C THR A 93 -3.71 3.90 -1.06
N VAL A 94 -3.63 3.21 -2.20
CA VAL A 94 -3.99 1.78 -2.28
C VAL A 94 -3.06 0.94 -1.42
N ASP A 95 -1.75 1.19 -1.47
CA ASP A 95 -0.75 0.49 -0.64
C ASP A 95 -1.06 0.58 0.87
N GLU A 96 -1.52 1.75 1.32
CA GLU A 96 -1.91 1.92 2.72
C GLU A 96 -3.21 1.16 3.05
N ILE A 97 -4.18 1.08 2.12
CA ILE A 97 -5.39 0.25 2.32
C ILE A 97 -5.00 -1.22 2.46
N LEU A 98 -4.12 -1.71 1.57
CA LEU A 98 -3.58 -3.06 1.61
C LEU A 98 -2.83 -3.34 2.93
N GLY A 99 -2.07 -2.35 3.42
CA GLY A 99 -1.37 -2.43 4.69
C GLY A 99 -2.29 -2.60 5.91
N PHE A 100 -3.55 -2.19 5.81
CA PHE A 100 -4.55 -2.39 6.87
C PHE A 100 -5.28 -3.74 6.80
N GLU A 101 -5.03 -4.56 5.78
CA GLU A 101 -5.60 -5.91 5.69
C GLU A 101 -5.22 -6.74 6.92
N GLY A 102 -6.21 -7.36 7.56
CA GLY A 102 -6.02 -8.12 8.80
C GLY A 102 -5.90 -7.26 10.08
N ILE A 103 -5.55 -5.99 9.97
CA ILE A 103 -5.48 -5.05 11.10
C ILE A 103 -6.87 -4.53 11.46
N VAL A 104 -7.66 -4.13 10.46
CA VAL A 104 -9.02 -3.58 10.66
C VAL A 104 -10.09 -4.53 10.09
N ASP A 105 -11.37 -4.20 10.30
CA ASP A 105 -12.47 -4.95 9.70
C ASP A 105 -12.77 -4.51 8.26
N GLN A 106 -13.56 -5.32 7.56
CA GLN A 106 -13.96 -5.09 6.19
C GLN A 106 -14.67 -3.74 6.00
N ASP A 107 -15.53 -3.35 6.95
CA ASP A 107 -16.27 -2.10 6.87
C ASP A 107 -15.32 -0.88 6.89
N THR A 108 -14.24 -0.97 7.67
CA THR A 108 -13.20 0.06 7.71
C THR A 108 -12.39 0.12 6.41
N LEU A 109 -12.02 -1.02 5.81
CA LEU A 109 -11.35 -1.08 4.51
C LEU A 109 -12.23 -0.48 3.41
N ASP A 110 -13.51 -0.82 3.39
CA ASP A 110 -14.50 -0.27 2.47
C ASP A 110 -14.65 1.24 2.63
N MET A 111 -14.66 1.74 3.85
CA MET A 111 -14.71 3.17 4.16
C MET A 111 -13.47 3.91 3.64
N LEU A 112 -12.28 3.33 3.77
CA LEU A 112 -11.03 3.89 3.24
C LEU A 112 -11.11 4.03 1.72
N LEU A 113 -11.50 2.98 1.01
CA LEU A 113 -11.67 3.03 -0.44
C LEU A 113 -12.77 4.01 -0.86
N HIS A 114 -13.88 4.09 -0.12
CA HIS A 114 -14.89 5.11 -0.33
C HIS A 114 -14.36 6.54 -0.19
N SER A 115 -13.46 6.77 0.76
CA SER A 115 -12.82 8.08 0.94
C SER A 115 -12.01 8.47 -0.28
N MET A 116 -11.24 7.53 -0.88
CA MET A 116 -10.51 7.77 -2.12
C MET A 116 -11.45 8.17 -3.27
N VAL A 117 -12.54 7.40 -3.45
CA VAL A 117 -13.54 7.66 -4.49
C VAL A 117 -14.18 9.04 -4.31
N ASN A 118 -14.56 9.40 -3.09
CA ASN A 118 -15.16 10.69 -2.78
C ASN A 118 -14.21 11.87 -3.04
N ARG A 119 -12.91 11.67 -2.85
CA ARG A 119 -11.85 12.64 -3.17
C ARG A 119 -11.49 12.65 -4.66
N LYS A 120 -12.17 11.83 -5.48
CA LYS A 120 -11.97 11.73 -6.94
C LYS A 120 -10.57 11.25 -7.32
N ILE A 121 -9.96 10.43 -6.49
CA ILE A 121 -8.72 9.71 -6.82
C ILE A 121 -9.11 8.66 -7.85
N SER A 122 -8.37 8.65 -8.96
CA SER A 122 -8.63 7.73 -10.08
C SER A 122 -7.69 6.53 -9.97
N LEU A 123 -8.25 5.34 -9.81
CA LEU A 123 -7.50 4.09 -9.76
C LEU A 123 -7.24 3.55 -11.18
N ASN A 124 -6.11 2.89 -11.37
CA ASN A 124 -5.79 2.12 -12.57
C ASN A 124 -6.25 0.65 -12.40
N ALA A 125 -6.04 -0.19 -13.41
CA ALA A 125 -6.46 -1.58 -13.38
C ALA A 125 -5.68 -2.40 -12.34
N GLU A 126 -4.37 -2.20 -12.25
CA GLU A 126 -3.49 -2.86 -11.29
C GLU A 126 -3.92 -2.57 -9.84
N GLU A 127 -4.16 -1.30 -9.52
CA GLU A 127 -4.67 -0.87 -8.20
C GLU A 127 -6.05 -1.48 -7.87
N LEU A 128 -6.93 -1.69 -8.88
CA LEU A 128 -8.22 -2.35 -8.67
C LEU A 128 -8.08 -3.86 -8.46
N LEU A 129 -7.13 -4.50 -9.17
CA LEU A 129 -6.81 -5.92 -9.00
C LEU A 129 -6.24 -6.21 -7.61
N GLU A 130 -5.31 -5.37 -7.13
CA GLU A 130 -4.74 -5.49 -5.79
C GLU A 130 -5.78 -5.40 -4.65
N LEU A 131 -6.88 -4.69 -4.89
CA LEU A 131 -7.97 -4.58 -3.93
C LEU A 131 -8.91 -5.79 -3.92
N GLU A 132 -8.74 -6.76 -4.85
CA GLU A 132 -9.52 -7.99 -4.84
C GLU A 132 -9.32 -8.79 -3.55
N GLY A 133 -10.42 -9.12 -2.88
CA GLY A 133 -10.38 -9.83 -1.60
C GLY A 133 -10.10 -8.93 -0.38
N VAL A 134 -9.59 -7.71 -0.59
CA VAL A 134 -9.32 -6.73 0.47
C VAL A 134 -10.52 -5.81 0.69
N ALA A 135 -11.08 -5.24 -0.37
CA ALA A 135 -12.30 -4.45 -0.30
C ALA A 135 -13.51 -5.22 -0.82
N SER A 136 -14.72 -4.83 -0.42
CA SER A 136 -15.92 -5.49 -0.95
C SER A 136 -16.11 -5.18 -2.43
N LYS A 137 -16.56 -6.18 -3.20
CA LYS A 137 -16.77 -6.07 -4.65
C LYS A 137 -17.64 -4.86 -5.04
N SER A 138 -18.62 -4.50 -4.23
CA SER A 138 -19.49 -3.34 -4.47
C SER A 138 -18.74 -2.01 -4.38
N VAL A 139 -17.70 -1.92 -3.56
CA VAL A 139 -16.90 -0.71 -3.40
C VAL A 139 -15.84 -0.62 -4.49
N ILE A 140 -15.24 -1.75 -4.87
CA ILE A 140 -14.34 -1.86 -6.04
C ILE A 140 -15.11 -1.44 -7.32
N ASP A 141 -16.32 -1.95 -7.53
CA ASP A 141 -17.20 -1.55 -8.63
C ASP A 141 -17.41 -0.04 -8.71
N ARG A 142 -17.67 0.58 -7.57
CA ARG A 142 -17.84 2.04 -7.48
C ARG A 142 -16.54 2.78 -7.80
N ALA A 143 -15.41 2.29 -7.30
CA ALA A 143 -14.10 2.87 -7.57
C ALA A 143 -13.75 2.80 -9.06
N ALA A 144 -14.00 1.67 -9.71
CA ALA A 144 -13.80 1.47 -11.13
C ALA A 144 -14.65 2.42 -11.98
N LEU A 145 -15.95 2.56 -11.67
CA LEU A 145 -16.85 3.49 -12.36
C LEU A 145 -16.48 4.96 -12.16
N ALA A 146 -15.97 5.31 -10.98
CA ALA A 146 -15.54 6.67 -10.65
C ALA A 146 -14.19 7.02 -11.26
N SER A 147 -13.38 6.03 -11.65
CA SER A 147 -12.09 6.24 -12.28
C SER A 147 -12.24 7.03 -13.59
N LYS A 148 -11.37 8.02 -13.74
CA LYS A 148 -11.24 8.80 -14.98
C LYS A 148 -10.17 8.24 -15.90
N ARG A 149 -9.43 7.23 -15.47
CA ARG A 149 -8.43 6.57 -16.30
C ARG A 149 -9.14 5.75 -17.38
N GLN A 150 -8.51 5.66 -18.53
CA GLN A 150 -8.97 4.78 -19.60
C GLN A 150 -8.29 3.43 -19.38
N PHE A 151 -9.08 2.38 -19.30
CA PHE A 151 -8.60 1.02 -19.27
C PHE A 151 -8.26 0.55 -20.69
N SER A 152 -7.24 -0.29 -20.83
CA SER A 152 -6.90 -0.97 -22.10
C SER A 152 -7.80 -2.19 -22.30
N GLY A 153 -7.69 -2.87 -23.43
CA GLY A 153 -8.41 -4.13 -23.66
C GLY A 153 -7.88 -5.26 -22.78
N GLU A 154 -6.59 -5.27 -22.47
CA GLU A 154 -5.94 -6.18 -21.53
C GLU A 154 -6.46 -5.95 -20.11
N ASP A 155 -6.44 -4.68 -19.65
CA ASP A 155 -7.02 -4.31 -18.35
C ASP A 155 -8.47 -4.79 -18.20
N MET A 156 -9.28 -4.68 -19.26
CA MET A 156 -10.67 -5.13 -19.21
C MET A 156 -10.78 -6.65 -19.13
N GLY A 157 -9.84 -7.41 -19.69
CA GLY A 157 -9.74 -8.85 -19.51
C GLY A 157 -9.43 -9.23 -18.07
N ASP A 158 -8.42 -8.58 -17.49
CA ASP A 158 -7.98 -8.85 -16.12
C ASP A 158 -9.05 -8.47 -15.07
N LEU A 159 -9.82 -7.40 -15.33
CA LEU A 159 -10.88 -6.93 -14.44
C LEU A 159 -12.20 -7.73 -14.53
N GLU A 160 -12.33 -8.70 -15.43
CA GLU A 160 -13.59 -9.46 -15.63
C GLU A 160 -14.02 -10.21 -14.37
N ASP A 161 -13.08 -10.84 -13.67
CA ASP A 161 -13.37 -11.61 -12.45
C ASP A 161 -13.52 -10.70 -11.20
N VAL A 162 -12.82 -9.58 -11.19
CA VAL A 162 -12.80 -8.62 -10.06
C VAL A 162 -14.08 -7.79 -9.98
N LEU A 163 -14.56 -7.31 -11.12
CA LEU A 163 -15.76 -6.46 -11.19
C LEU A 163 -17.04 -7.31 -11.27
N SER A 164 -18.16 -6.72 -10.86
CA SER A 164 -19.44 -7.34 -11.15
C SER A 164 -19.72 -7.33 -12.66
N PRO A 165 -20.41 -8.35 -13.20
CA PRO A 165 -20.68 -8.45 -14.64
C PRO A 165 -21.43 -7.24 -15.22
N ARG A 166 -22.19 -6.55 -14.38
CA ARG A 166 -22.89 -5.33 -14.75
C ARG A 166 -21.90 -4.17 -14.96
N VAL A 167 -21.01 -3.97 -13.99
CA VAL A 167 -20.04 -2.86 -14.01
C VAL A 167 -18.99 -3.08 -15.08
N HIS A 168 -18.50 -4.32 -15.21
CA HIS A 168 -17.58 -4.69 -16.28
C HIS A 168 -18.15 -4.34 -17.66
N ARG A 169 -19.41 -4.74 -17.94
CA ARG A 169 -20.10 -4.41 -19.20
C ARG A 169 -20.24 -2.89 -19.40
N GLU A 170 -20.62 -2.16 -18.35
CA GLU A 170 -20.76 -0.69 -18.41
C GLU A 170 -19.42 -0.03 -18.75
N LEU A 171 -18.31 -0.51 -18.21
CA LEU A 171 -16.97 -0.03 -18.51
C LEU A 171 -16.54 -0.38 -19.93
N CYS A 172 -16.84 -1.60 -20.42
CA CYS A 172 -16.61 -1.99 -21.81
C CYS A 172 -17.35 -1.05 -22.77
N GLU A 173 -18.64 -0.78 -22.52
CA GLU A 173 -19.45 0.14 -23.34
C GLU A 173 -18.87 1.57 -23.29
N LYS A 174 -18.53 2.08 -22.10
CA LYS A 174 -17.93 3.42 -21.90
C LYS A 174 -16.61 3.59 -22.63
N ASN A 175 -15.77 2.56 -22.67
CA ASN A 175 -14.47 2.57 -23.34
C ASN A 175 -14.53 2.10 -24.79
N ALA A 176 -15.72 1.72 -25.29
CA ALA A 176 -15.96 1.18 -26.64
C ALA A 176 -15.16 -0.11 -26.93
N PHE A 177 -15.11 -1.00 -25.95
CA PHE A 177 -14.58 -2.34 -26.13
C PHE A 177 -15.70 -3.35 -26.44
N TYR A 178 -15.35 -4.39 -27.15
CA TYR A 178 -16.19 -5.57 -27.37
C TYR A 178 -15.33 -6.83 -27.30
N GLU A 179 -15.89 -7.89 -26.80
CA GLU A 179 -15.23 -9.18 -26.68
C GLU A 179 -15.22 -9.91 -28.02
N VAL A 180 -14.07 -10.43 -28.42
CA VAL A 180 -13.91 -11.33 -29.57
C VAL A 180 -12.96 -12.44 -29.17
N GLU A 181 -13.47 -13.67 -29.10
CA GLU A 181 -12.68 -14.89 -28.80
C GLU A 181 -11.92 -14.80 -27.44
N GLY A 182 -12.53 -14.15 -26.42
CA GLY A 182 -11.92 -13.95 -25.10
C GLY A 182 -10.97 -12.76 -25.02
N GLU A 183 -10.85 -11.96 -26.08
CA GLU A 183 -10.05 -10.73 -26.08
C GLU A 183 -10.96 -9.49 -26.22
N TYR A 184 -10.68 -8.44 -25.45
CA TYR A 184 -11.38 -7.15 -25.53
C TYR A 184 -10.73 -6.23 -26.57
N LYS A 185 -11.45 -5.98 -27.67
CA LYS A 185 -10.98 -5.15 -28.79
C LYS A 185 -11.71 -3.81 -28.83
N LYS A 186 -10.96 -2.72 -28.99
CA LYS A 186 -11.52 -1.37 -29.10
C LYS A 186 -12.22 -1.20 -30.44
N LEU A 187 -13.47 -0.71 -30.41
CA LEU A 187 -14.19 -0.35 -31.64
C LEU A 187 -13.41 0.71 -32.39
N ALA A 188 -13.02 0.40 -33.62
CA ALA A 188 -12.45 1.40 -34.52
C ALA A 188 -13.47 2.54 -34.68
N LYS A 189 -13.08 3.78 -34.34
CA LYS A 189 -13.93 4.94 -34.62
C LYS A 189 -14.31 4.89 -36.10
N ALA A 190 -15.61 4.75 -36.37
CA ALA A 190 -16.11 4.86 -37.73
C ALA A 190 -15.53 6.12 -38.34
N PRO A 191 -14.93 6.05 -39.55
CA PRO A 191 -14.33 7.22 -40.17
C PRO A 191 -15.40 8.31 -40.23
N ALA A 192 -15.13 9.44 -39.61
CA ALA A 192 -16.04 10.59 -39.63
C ALA A 192 -16.44 10.80 -41.06
N LYS A 193 -17.75 10.76 -41.39
CA LYS A 193 -18.27 11.07 -42.71
C LYS A 193 -17.69 12.43 -43.11
N ARG A 194 -16.65 12.43 -43.94
CA ARG A 194 -16.15 13.63 -44.56
C ARG A 194 -17.30 14.15 -45.44
N THR A 195 -18.00 15.14 -44.96
CA THR A 195 -18.80 15.98 -45.84
C THR A 195 -17.85 16.59 -46.84
N SER A 196 -17.93 16.05 -48.06
CA SER A 196 -17.18 16.55 -49.20
C SER A 196 -17.65 17.96 -49.52
N LYS A 197 -16.93 18.96 -49.01
CA LYS A 197 -16.89 20.28 -49.69
C LYS A 197 -15.81 20.19 -50.74
N ALA A 198 -16.26 20.06 -51.98
CA ALA A 198 -15.42 20.20 -53.14
C ALA A 198 -14.77 21.58 -53.14
N SER A 199 -13.45 21.60 -53.15
CA SER A 199 -12.69 22.78 -53.55
C SER A 199 -11.49 22.26 -54.35
N VAL A 200 -11.45 22.74 -55.58
CA VAL A 200 -10.58 22.43 -56.69
C VAL A 200 -9.19 23.03 -56.50
N ASN A 201 -8.16 22.34 -57.03
CA ASN A 201 -6.81 22.78 -57.41
C ASN A 201 -5.72 22.98 -56.38
N LYS A 202 -4.59 22.34 -56.44
CA LYS A 202 -3.54 22.33 -57.46
C LYS A 202 -2.40 21.39 -57.04
N SER A 203 -1.91 20.65 -57.98
CA SER A 203 -0.69 19.84 -57.95
C SER A 203 0.56 20.63 -57.55
N LYS A 204 1.43 20.03 -56.78
CA LYS A 204 2.88 20.06 -57.05
C LYS A 204 3.58 18.91 -56.31
N ASN A 205 4.26 18.11 -57.08
CA ASN A 205 5.25 17.13 -56.69
C ASN A 205 6.35 17.77 -55.83
N LEU A 206 6.80 17.06 -54.79
CA LEU A 206 8.24 16.91 -54.56
C LEU A 206 8.52 15.65 -53.77
N TYR A 207 9.30 14.81 -54.37
CA TYR A 207 9.97 13.62 -53.86
C TYR A 207 11.17 14.06 -53.03
N VAL A 208 11.35 13.60 -51.83
CA VAL A 208 12.68 13.47 -51.20
C VAL A 208 12.64 12.31 -50.19
N ASP A 209 13.36 11.27 -50.56
CA ASP A 209 13.89 10.25 -49.65
C ASP A 209 14.84 10.89 -48.63
N SER A 210 14.81 10.47 -47.41
CA SER A 210 15.98 10.44 -46.53
C SER A 210 15.81 9.47 -45.40
N TYR A 211 16.44 8.34 -45.55
CA TYR A 211 16.90 7.49 -44.48
C TYR A 211 17.89 8.26 -43.60
N SER A 212 17.75 8.16 -42.28
CA SER A 212 18.90 8.27 -41.39
C SER A 212 18.65 7.47 -40.11
N ASP A 213 19.37 6.36 -40.07
CA ASP A 213 19.72 5.68 -38.82
C ASP A 213 20.40 6.67 -37.87
N SER A 214 20.00 6.67 -36.63
CA SER A 214 20.85 7.13 -35.56
C SER A 214 20.63 6.25 -34.31
N ASN A 215 21.51 5.30 -34.18
CA ASN A 215 21.84 4.66 -32.90
C ASN A 215 22.21 5.74 -31.89
N THR A 216 21.51 5.80 -30.78
CA THR A 216 21.95 6.55 -29.62
C THR A 216 22.05 5.54 -28.47
N GLU A 217 23.26 5.12 -28.21
CA GLU A 217 23.65 4.39 -27.02
C GLU A 217 23.29 5.22 -25.79
N GLY A 218 22.46 4.66 -24.90
CA GLY A 218 22.13 5.25 -23.63
C GLY A 218 23.31 5.13 -22.67
N GLU A 219 23.97 6.23 -22.39
CA GLU A 219 24.91 6.33 -21.25
C GLU A 219 24.14 6.15 -19.96
N VAL A 220 24.37 5.02 -19.31
CA VAL A 220 23.98 4.80 -17.91
C VAL A 220 24.87 5.71 -17.06
N MET A 221 24.32 6.82 -16.55
CA MET A 221 24.98 7.65 -15.56
C MET A 221 25.23 6.82 -14.28
N GLY A 222 26.41 6.29 -14.18
CA GLY A 222 26.93 5.70 -12.94
C GLY A 222 27.11 6.79 -11.89
N ILE A 223 26.18 6.90 -10.96
CA ILE A 223 26.36 7.75 -9.79
C ILE A 223 27.47 7.13 -8.95
N SER A 224 28.61 7.81 -8.86
CA SER A 224 29.75 7.32 -8.09
C SER A 224 29.40 7.27 -6.60
N MET A 225 29.82 6.21 -5.91
CA MET A 225 29.64 6.06 -4.44
C MET A 225 30.15 7.28 -3.65
N GLY A 226 31.13 8.00 -4.17
CA GLY A 226 31.64 9.24 -3.57
C GLY A 226 30.65 10.39 -3.58
N ALA A 227 29.82 10.52 -4.61
CA ALA A 227 28.79 11.57 -4.67
C ALA A 227 27.66 11.33 -3.65
N ILE A 228 27.32 10.07 -3.38
CA ILE A 228 26.32 9.69 -2.37
C ILE A 228 26.85 10.02 -0.97
N LEU A 229 28.15 9.78 -0.71
CA LEU A 229 28.74 10.04 0.61
C LEU A 229 28.83 11.55 0.92
N VAL A 230 29.14 12.38 -0.07
CA VAL A 230 29.18 13.85 0.09
C VAL A 230 27.77 14.42 0.28
N ALA A 231 26.76 13.88 -0.42
CA ALA A 231 25.37 14.31 -0.23
C ALA A 231 24.83 13.98 1.17
N LEU A 232 25.24 12.85 1.75
CA LEU A 232 24.86 12.45 3.13
C LEU A 232 25.44 13.36 4.21
N ILE A 233 26.65 13.92 4.01
CA ILE A 233 27.32 14.79 4.99
C ILE A 233 26.71 16.20 5.01
N THR A 234 26.08 16.64 3.92
CA THR A 234 25.50 17.99 3.80
C THR A 234 24.00 18.05 4.15
N LEU A 235 23.37 16.91 4.41
CA LEU A 235 21.96 16.86 4.80
C LEU A 235 21.76 17.33 6.25
N PRO A 236 20.75 18.17 6.54
CA PRO A 236 20.40 18.48 7.92
C PRO A 236 20.10 17.19 8.69
N PHE A 237 20.57 17.15 9.94
CA PHE A 237 20.55 15.95 10.79
C PHE A 237 19.15 15.30 10.87
N THR A 238 18.10 16.12 10.84
CA THR A 238 16.70 15.69 10.80
C THR A 238 16.32 14.89 9.55
N LEU A 239 16.89 15.23 8.39
CA LEU A 239 16.62 14.50 7.14
C LEU A 239 17.42 13.20 7.08
N LEU A 240 18.64 13.20 7.63
CA LEU A 240 19.46 12.00 7.78
C LEU A 240 18.77 10.96 8.69
N PHE A 241 18.15 11.44 9.78
CA PHE A 241 17.40 10.58 10.71
C PHE A 241 16.13 9.99 10.06
N LYS A 242 15.43 10.79 9.24
CA LYS A 242 14.27 10.30 8.47
C LYS A 242 14.68 9.21 7.45
N ILE A 243 15.78 9.43 6.73
CA ILE A 243 16.31 8.43 5.77
C ILE A 243 16.79 7.16 6.50
N LEU A 244 17.51 7.30 7.62
CA LEU A 244 17.93 6.16 8.43
C LEU A 244 16.75 5.38 9.00
N ARG A 245 15.66 6.06 9.34
CA ARG A 245 14.44 5.45 9.85
C ARG A 245 13.68 4.69 8.76
N VAL A 246 13.54 5.28 7.56
CA VAL A 246 12.97 4.59 6.39
C VAL A 246 13.81 3.35 6.02
N VAL A 247 15.12 3.46 6.05
CA VAL A 247 16.05 2.35 5.79
C VAL A 247 15.98 1.28 6.90
N ALA A 248 15.76 1.69 8.16
CA ALA A 248 15.55 0.76 9.28
C ALA A 248 14.16 0.10 9.21
N PHE A 249 13.14 0.84 8.79
CA PHE A 249 11.77 0.36 8.59
C PHE A 249 11.70 -0.64 7.42
N LEU A 250 12.41 -0.38 6.32
CA LEU A 250 12.57 -1.32 5.21
C LEU A 250 13.39 -2.57 5.58
N GLY A 251 13.76 -2.74 6.84
CA GLY A 251 14.47 -3.93 7.31
C GLY A 251 15.91 -4.05 6.80
N LEU A 252 16.44 -3.06 6.08
CA LEU A 252 17.77 -3.08 5.49
C LEU A 252 18.92 -3.10 6.53
N PHE A 253 18.63 -2.69 7.79
CA PHE A 253 19.55 -2.77 8.92
C PHE A 253 19.19 -3.81 9.98
N ARG A 254 17.97 -4.36 9.97
CA ARG A 254 17.70 -5.58 10.72
C ARG A 254 18.31 -6.75 9.95
N GLY A 255 19.54 -7.03 10.24
CA GLY A 255 20.14 -8.34 10.03
C GLY A 255 19.43 -9.39 10.92
N LYS A 256 18.11 -9.57 10.75
CA LYS A 256 17.52 -10.87 11.01
C LYS A 256 18.27 -11.77 10.03
N LYS A 257 19.16 -12.64 10.58
CA LYS A 257 19.55 -13.85 9.89
C LYS A 257 18.25 -14.41 9.32
N THR A 258 18.04 -14.26 8.01
CA THR A 258 17.00 -15.02 7.31
C THR A 258 17.34 -16.45 7.66
N GLU A 259 16.46 -17.11 8.40
CA GLU A 259 16.62 -18.52 8.67
C GLU A 259 16.62 -19.19 7.30
N GLU A 260 17.77 -19.72 6.91
CA GLU A 260 17.88 -20.52 5.70
C GLU A 260 17.28 -21.89 6.01
N PHE A 261 16.23 -22.23 5.30
CA PHE A 261 15.59 -23.53 5.42
C PHE A 261 16.09 -24.44 4.29
N ASN A 262 16.13 -25.75 4.55
CA ASN A 262 16.48 -26.78 3.59
C ASN A 262 15.26 -27.65 3.26
N ILE A 263 15.32 -28.31 2.10
CA ILE A 263 14.32 -29.32 1.75
C ILE A 263 14.35 -30.42 2.81
N GLY A 264 13.16 -30.76 3.34
CA GLY A 264 12.99 -31.72 4.42
C GLY A 264 12.88 -31.10 5.82
N ASP A 265 13.19 -29.83 6.01
CA ASP A 265 13.05 -29.17 7.31
C ASP A 265 11.58 -29.12 7.75
N PRO A 266 11.26 -29.48 9.02
CA PRO A 266 9.96 -29.26 9.58
C PRO A 266 9.79 -27.79 9.93
N VAL A 267 8.64 -27.23 9.57
CA VAL A 267 8.33 -25.80 9.74
C VAL A 267 6.92 -25.58 10.24
N LEU A 268 6.73 -24.50 11.01
CA LEU A 268 5.44 -23.97 11.41
C LEU A 268 5.13 -22.74 10.51
N VAL A 269 3.99 -22.75 9.85
CA VAL A 269 3.46 -21.59 9.15
C VAL A 269 2.86 -20.64 10.18
N ARG A 270 3.49 -19.47 10.38
CA ARG A 270 3.23 -18.58 11.53
C ARG A 270 1.79 -18.12 11.64
N TYR A 271 1.18 -17.67 10.55
CA TYR A 271 -0.17 -17.09 10.56
C TYR A 271 -1.29 -18.15 10.57
N ARG A 272 -1.00 -19.40 10.16
CA ARG A 272 -1.98 -20.51 10.22
C ARG A 272 -1.79 -21.41 11.46
N ASN A 273 -0.68 -21.24 12.16
CA ASN A 273 -0.26 -22.12 13.25
C ASN A 273 -0.31 -23.61 12.86
N THR A 274 0.02 -23.92 11.60
CA THR A 274 -0.06 -25.26 11.01
C THR A 274 1.35 -25.74 10.68
N GLU A 275 1.63 -27.01 11.04
CA GLU A 275 2.93 -27.62 10.81
C GLU A 275 2.99 -28.27 9.42
N GLY A 276 4.17 -28.23 8.82
CA GLY A 276 4.44 -28.85 7.53
C GLY A 276 5.92 -29.15 7.33
N ARG A 277 6.27 -29.64 6.16
CA ARG A 277 7.65 -29.90 5.76
C ARG A 277 7.96 -29.25 4.43
N ILE A 278 9.13 -28.66 4.31
CA ILE A 278 9.61 -28.09 3.06
C ILE A 278 9.92 -29.23 2.09
N ILE A 279 9.28 -29.21 0.92
CA ILE A 279 9.43 -30.23 -0.12
C ILE A 279 10.19 -29.72 -1.34
N ASP A 280 10.23 -28.39 -1.54
CA ASP A 280 10.96 -27.76 -2.63
C ASP A 280 11.30 -26.29 -2.30
N ILE A 281 12.30 -25.73 -3.00
CA ILE A 281 12.72 -24.34 -2.85
C ILE A 281 12.82 -23.72 -4.25
N ASN A 282 12.03 -22.71 -4.52
CA ASN A 282 12.01 -21.99 -5.79
C ASN A 282 12.35 -20.50 -5.57
N GLY A 283 13.63 -20.16 -5.74
CA GLY A 283 14.15 -18.82 -5.47
C GLY A 283 13.97 -18.42 -4.00
N SER A 284 13.14 -17.40 -3.72
CA SER A 284 12.84 -16.94 -2.36
C SER A 284 11.63 -17.64 -1.71
N HIS A 285 11.00 -18.58 -2.42
CA HIS A 285 9.79 -19.25 -1.97
C HIS A 285 10.08 -20.71 -1.59
N TYR A 286 9.46 -21.14 -0.49
CA TYR A 286 9.54 -22.48 0.08
C TYR A 286 8.21 -23.20 -0.13
N MET A 287 8.22 -24.31 -0.87
CA MET A 287 7.05 -25.15 -1.03
C MET A 287 6.90 -26.04 0.19
N VAL A 288 5.81 -25.87 0.94
CA VAL A 288 5.56 -26.61 2.18
C VAL A 288 4.38 -27.56 2.02
N SER A 289 4.62 -28.83 2.29
CA SER A 289 3.56 -29.85 2.40
C SER A 289 3.05 -29.90 3.84
N MET A 290 1.79 -29.54 4.03
CA MET A 290 1.14 -29.47 5.33
C MET A 290 0.81 -30.89 5.85
N TYR A 291 0.97 -31.09 7.17
CA TYR A 291 0.69 -32.40 7.80
C TYR A 291 -0.81 -32.68 7.95
N ASP A 292 -1.66 -31.65 7.95
CA ASP A 292 -3.10 -31.75 8.17
C ASP A 292 -3.95 -32.02 6.92
N GLY A 293 -3.36 -32.48 5.83
CA GLY A 293 -4.14 -32.84 4.62
C GLY A 293 -3.34 -32.96 3.34
N GLY A 294 -2.02 -32.93 3.43
CA GLY A 294 -1.14 -33.09 2.26
C GLY A 294 -1.22 -31.94 1.24
N LYS A 295 -1.85 -30.81 1.62
CA LYS A 295 -1.90 -29.62 0.79
C LYS A 295 -0.50 -29.01 0.69
N VAL A 296 -0.13 -28.61 -0.51
CA VAL A 296 1.15 -27.95 -0.78
C VAL A 296 0.87 -26.48 -1.08
N ASP A 297 1.46 -25.59 -0.29
CA ASP A 297 1.36 -24.15 -0.49
C ASP A 297 2.79 -23.54 -0.53
N SER A 298 2.92 -22.34 -1.10
CA SER A 298 4.18 -21.61 -1.24
C SER A 298 4.28 -20.50 -0.20
N TYR A 299 5.43 -20.38 0.47
CA TYR A 299 5.67 -19.42 1.57
C TYR A 299 7.02 -18.74 1.42
N GLN A 300 7.16 -17.53 1.95
CA GLN A 300 8.44 -16.84 2.08
C GLN A 300 9.09 -17.16 3.44
N ALA A 301 10.41 -16.97 3.54
CA ALA A 301 11.18 -17.35 4.74
C ALA A 301 10.64 -16.71 6.04
N TYR A 302 10.14 -15.47 5.99
CA TYR A 302 9.61 -14.77 7.17
C TYR A 302 8.28 -15.33 7.67
N GLU A 303 7.52 -16.04 6.82
CA GLU A 303 6.24 -16.68 7.17
C GLU A 303 6.46 -18.02 7.87
N LEU A 304 7.66 -18.54 7.83
CA LEU A 304 8.03 -19.83 8.39
C LEU A 304 8.77 -19.67 9.72
N LYS A 305 8.68 -20.69 10.55
CA LYS A 305 9.45 -20.86 11.78
C LYS A 305 9.90 -22.31 11.86
N ARG A 306 11.17 -22.52 12.15
CA ARG A 306 11.71 -23.86 12.39
C ARG A 306 11.10 -24.45 13.66
N ILE A 307 10.70 -25.72 13.63
CA ILE A 307 10.16 -26.44 14.78
C ILE A 307 11.28 -27.23 15.43
#